data_e5125894187d4ca2b7e38938684c17b2
#
_entry.id   e5125894187d4ca2b7e38938684c17b2
#
_cell.length_a   1.000
_cell.length_b   1.000
_cell.length_c   1.000
_cell.angle_alpha   90.00
_cell.angle_beta   90.00
_cell.angle_gamma   90.00
#
_symmetry.space_group_name_H-M   'P 1'
#
loop_
_entity.id
_entity.type
_entity.pdbx_description
1 polymer ?
#
loop_
_entity_poly.entity_id
_entity_poly.type
_entity_poly.pdbx_seq_one_letter_code
_entity_poly.pdbx_strand_id
1 'polypeptide(L)'
;MKVVIIGGGAGGLSTASNIRKYDKDIEITVITRDSNIAYSPCAIPYVLSGDVESFDDIIMHNPEDYLDRDITVITESEVCSVDHDKKILKYSSINEDVDVEETLNYDKLVIATGGSPFIPPMEGTDLDGVFKIRTIADGRQLLDWAKESNSAVVAGAGLIGLEIAYGLKKMGLEVTVSEMLPQIVPRSLDPNMAKLIQEYMEEEGINVVLGKPIEKIGGETRVESAVFGDEVVPADMIIMATGVRPETNLAKMVGCELGRWAIKVNEYMETSVPDVYAVGDCVEAYDAFTGLHAQSPLGSTAVRQAKVAAKRIVGIESKFNPILNAMVSKIGKLEFGAVGLTKAGAMQNKMNVITGKKRALTKARYYPGAKPIDVKIVCDIEGRIVGCQIIAEERVAERVDTMALAIAKKLTCDELANMEFSYAPPVSMVIDPIILAAEDAQEKLHRLNR
;
A
#
# COMPACT_ATOMS: atom_id res chain seq x y z
N MET A 1 -6.14 2.67 33.05
CA MET A 1 -5.23 3.29 32.04
C MET A 1 -6.09 3.74 30.88
N LYS A 2 -5.84 4.96 30.37
CA LYS A 2 -6.54 5.55 29.21
C LYS A 2 -5.63 5.57 28.00
N VAL A 3 -6.05 4.95 26.92
CA VAL A 3 -5.33 4.96 25.64
C VAL A 3 -6.13 5.72 24.60
N VAL A 4 -5.53 6.77 24.05
CA VAL A 4 -6.13 7.52 22.94
C VAL A 4 -5.38 7.22 21.66
N ILE A 5 -6.14 6.94 20.60
CA ILE A 5 -5.64 6.57 19.28
C ILE A 5 -6.17 7.58 18.27
N ILE A 6 -5.27 8.20 17.50
CA ILE A 6 -5.65 9.23 16.53
C ILE A 6 -5.51 8.65 15.12
N GLY A 7 -6.66 8.44 14.48
CA GLY A 7 -6.82 7.82 13.17
C GLY A 7 -7.64 6.52 13.22
N GLY A 8 -8.76 6.50 12.48
CA GLY A 8 -9.72 5.37 12.37
C GLY A 8 -9.41 4.38 11.24
N GLY A 9 -8.21 4.41 10.65
CA GLY A 9 -7.79 3.47 9.62
C GLY A 9 -7.31 2.13 10.16
N ALA A 10 -6.75 1.29 9.28
CA ALA A 10 -6.30 -0.08 9.60
C ALA A 10 -5.34 -0.15 10.80
N GLY A 11 -4.39 0.80 10.92
CA GLY A 11 -3.46 0.86 12.04
C GLY A 11 -4.15 1.17 13.36
N GLY A 12 -4.96 2.22 13.41
CA GLY A 12 -5.61 2.68 14.65
C GLY A 12 -6.64 1.69 15.18
N LEU A 13 -7.60 1.26 14.36
CA LEU A 13 -8.64 0.31 14.77
C LEU A 13 -8.07 -1.07 15.11
N SER A 14 -7.03 -1.52 14.40
CA SER A 14 -6.33 -2.75 14.78
C SER A 14 -5.59 -2.60 16.10
N THR A 15 -5.02 -1.43 16.42
CA THR A 15 -4.41 -1.17 17.72
C THR A 15 -5.45 -1.24 18.81
N ALA A 16 -6.58 -0.53 18.68
CA ALA A 16 -7.68 -0.54 19.63
C ALA A 16 -8.19 -1.98 19.90
N SER A 17 -8.50 -2.71 18.82
CA SER A 17 -9.01 -4.09 18.93
C SER A 17 -8.00 -5.05 19.56
N ASN A 18 -6.69 -4.89 19.29
CA ASN A 18 -5.68 -5.74 19.93
C ASN A 18 -5.44 -5.35 21.39
N ILE A 19 -5.48 -4.08 21.77
CA ILE A 19 -5.43 -3.68 23.21
C ILE A 19 -6.61 -4.34 23.94
N ARG A 20 -7.83 -4.17 23.44
CA ARG A 20 -9.04 -4.76 24.07
C ARG A 20 -9.00 -6.29 24.16
N LYS A 21 -8.34 -6.94 23.18
CA LYS A 21 -8.14 -8.40 23.22
C LYS A 21 -7.26 -8.85 24.38
N TYR A 22 -6.20 -8.08 24.71
CA TYR A 22 -5.23 -8.43 25.75
C TYR A 22 -5.60 -7.89 27.12
N ASP A 23 -6.30 -6.75 27.19
CA ASP A 23 -6.69 -6.10 28.45
C ASP A 23 -8.12 -5.55 28.32
N LYS A 24 -8.99 -5.98 29.23
CA LYS A 24 -10.42 -5.60 29.27
C LYS A 24 -10.70 -4.32 30.05
N ASP A 25 -9.74 -3.87 30.87
CA ASP A 25 -9.93 -2.78 31.83
C ASP A 25 -9.41 -1.43 31.31
N ILE A 26 -8.71 -1.44 30.18
CA ILE A 26 -8.18 -0.22 29.54
C ILE A 26 -9.34 0.57 28.89
N GLU A 27 -9.45 1.84 29.21
CA GLU A 27 -10.33 2.77 28.51
C GLU A 27 -9.68 3.14 27.16
N ILE A 28 -10.39 2.91 26.05
CA ILE A 28 -9.88 3.11 24.69
C ILE A 28 -10.77 4.09 23.95
N THR A 29 -10.17 5.17 23.44
CA THR A 29 -10.85 6.14 22.58
C THR A 29 -10.09 6.28 21.27
N VAL A 30 -10.79 6.15 20.14
CA VAL A 30 -10.27 6.40 18.79
C VAL A 30 -10.90 7.70 18.27
N ILE A 31 -10.10 8.63 17.77
CA ILE A 31 -10.58 9.88 17.16
C ILE A 31 -10.19 9.87 15.69
N THR A 32 -11.13 10.14 14.78
CA THR A 32 -10.89 10.13 13.34
C THR A 32 -11.68 11.22 12.63
N ARG A 33 -11.07 11.79 11.57
CA ARG A 33 -11.74 12.76 10.68
C ARG A 33 -12.79 12.10 9.79
N ASP A 34 -12.60 10.81 9.47
CA ASP A 34 -13.49 10.12 8.54
C ASP A 34 -14.84 9.82 9.21
N SER A 35 -15.92 9.96 8.45
CA SER A 35 -17.26 9.52 8.83
C SER A 35 -17.41 8.00 8.79
N ASN A 36 -16.74 7.35 7.83
CA ASN A 36 -16.72 5.89 7.69
C ASN A 36 -15.43 5.32 8.29
N ILE A 37 -15.55 4.23 9.03
CA ILE A 37 -14.43 3.52 9.65
C ILE A 37 -14.43 2.05 9.21
N ALA A 38 -13.37 1.34 9.56
CA ALA A 38 -13.26 -0.12 9.37
C ALA A 38 -13.54 -0.60 7.94
N TYR A 39 -13.09 0.14 6.96
CA TYR A 39 -13.09 -0.25 5.55
C TYR A 39 -11.65 -0.33 5.01
N SER A 40 -11.48 -0.98 3.86
CA SER A 40 -10.21 -1.01 3.14
C SER A 40 -10.22 0.01 2.00
N PRO A 41 -9.40 1.08 2.04
CA PRO A 41 -9.25 1.98 0.89
C PRO A 41 -8.80 1.26 -0.39
N CYS A 42 -8.11 0.12 -0.26
CA CYS A 42 -7.70 -0.72 -1.39
C CYS A 42 -8.89 -1.35 -2.13
N ALA A 43 -10.10 -1.34 -1.55
CA ALA A 43 -11.31 -1.86 -2.20
C ALA A 43 -12.00 -0.83 -3.12
N ILE A 44 -11.68 0.46 -2.99
CA ILE A 44 -12.28 1.53 -3.80
C ILE A 44 -12.17 1.27 -5.31
N PRO A 45 -11.01 0.90 -5.88
CA PRO A 45 -10.91 0.61 -7.30
C PRO A 45 -11.79 -0.57 -7.76
N TYR A 46 -12.05 -1.54 -6.88
CA TYR A 46 -12.89 -2.71 -7.20
C TYR A 46 -14.39 -2.39 -7.16
N VAL A 47 -14.80 -1.33 -6.46
CA VAL A 47 -16.15 -0.76 -6.61
C VAL A 47 -16.28 -0.05 -7.95
N LEU A 48 -15.27 0.72 -8.37
CA LEU A 48 -15.25 1.38 -9.67
C LEU A 48 -15.29 0.36 -10.83
N SER A 49 -14.58 -0.78 -10.70
CA SER A 49 -14.60 -1.84 -11.72
C SER A 49 -15.89 -2.67 -11.73
N GLY A 50 -16.77 -2.51 -10.72
CA GLY A 50 -17.97 -3.30 -10.53
C GLY A 50 -17.73 -4.73 -10.03
N ASP A 51 -16.51 -5.03 -9.55
CA ASP A 51 -16.20 -6.32 -8.91
C ASP A 51 -16.79 -6.39 -7.48
N VAL A 52 -16.99 -5.22 -6.85
CA VAL A 52 -17.75 -5.02 -5.61
C VAL A 52 -18.94 -4.13 -5.93
N GLU A 53 -20.13 -4.47 -5.44
CA GLU A 53 -21.40 -3.85 -5.87
C GLU A 53 -21.50 -2.37 -5.45
N SER A 54 -21.09 -2.04 -4.22
CA SER A 54 -21.23 -0.69 -3.68
C SER A 54 -20.13 -0.32 -2.68
N PHE A 55 -20.00 0.97 -2.38
CA PHE A 55 -19.12 1.45 -1.32
C PHE A 55 -19.61 1.04 0.08
N ASP A 56 -20.87 0.73 0.25
CA ASP A 56 -21.40 0.27 1.55
C ASP A 56 -20.94 -1.16 1.84
N ASP A 57 -20.73 -1.98 0.80
CA ASP A 57 -20.27 -3.37 0.94
C ASP A 57 -18.81 -3.50 1.40
N ILE A 58 -18.02 -2.43 1.29
CA ILE A 58 -16.64 -2.44 1.78
C ILE A 58 -16.50 -1.93 3.23
N ILE A 59 -17.58 -1.45 3.85
CA ILE A 59 -17.61 -1.02 5.25
C ILE A 59 -17.89 -2.25 6.12
N MET A 60 -16.88 -2.70 6.87
CA MET A 60 -16.96 -3.93 7.66
C MET A 60 -17.63 -3.73 9.01
N HIS A 61 -17.47 -2.55 9.61
CA HIS A 61 -17.97 -2.20 10.94
C HIS A 61 -18.27 -0.71 11.03
N ASN A 62 -19.22 -0.37 11.91
CA ASN A 62 -19.57 1.00 12.29
C ASN A 62 -19.06 1.33 13.72
N PRO A 63 -19.18 2.58 14.19
CA PRO A 63 -18.78 2.95 15.56
C PRO A 63 -19.48 2.17 16.66
N GLU A 64 -20.74 1.78 16.48
CA GLU A 64 -21.53 1.02 17.45
C GLU A 64 -20.95 -0.38 17.65
N ASP A 65 -20.47 -1.04 16.60
CA ASP A 65 -19.80 -2.35 16.69
C ASP A 65 -18.53 -2.32 17.55
N TYR A 66 -17.86 -1.16 17.61
CA TYR A 66 -16.71 -0.93 18.49
C TYR A 66 -17.15 -0.61 19.92
N LEU A 67 -18.23 0.17 20.08
CA LEU A 67 -18.80 0.48 21.40
C LEU A 67 -19.24 -0.78 22.13
N ASP A 68 -19.83 -1.75 21.42
CA ASP A 68 -20.19 -3.08 21.95
C ASP A 68 -18.98 -3.88 22.48
N ARG A 69 -17.77 -3.44 22.12
CA ARG A 69 -16.51 -3.99 22.60
C ARG A 69 -15.80 -3.07 23.58
N ASP A 70 -16.51 -2.11 24.17
CA ASP A 70 -15.97 -1.08 25.07
C ASP A 70 -14.84 -0.23 24.42
N ILE A 71 -14.92 0.05 23.13
CA ILE A 71 -14.04 0.95 22.39
C ILE A 71 -14.88 2.13 21.90
N THR A 72 -14.61 3.31 22.41
CA THR A 72 -15.26 4.55 21.93
C THR A 72 -14.60 5.00 20.64
N VAL A 73 -15.39 5.22 19.58
CA VAL A 73 -14.89 5.80 18.32
C VAL A 73 -15.62 7.10 18.05
N ILE A 74 -14.85 8.20 17.99
CA ILE A 74 -15.32 9.55 17.70
C ILE A 74 -14.95 9.84 16.24
N THR A 75 -15.96 9.85 15.38
CA THR A 75 -15.82 10.16 13.94
C THR A 75 -15.95 11.65 13.69
N GLU A 76 -15.64 12.09 12.45
CA GLU A 76 -15.82 13.46 11.99
C GLU A 76 -15.19 14.48 12.93
N SER A 77 -14.06 14.12 13.53
CA SER A 77 -13.39 14.90 14.56
C SER A 77 -11.88 14.97 14.33
N GLU A 78 -11.34 16.17 14.51
CA GLU A 78 -9.93 16.47 14.35
C GLU A 78 -9.27 16.83 15.67
N VAL A 79 -8.09 16.26 15.93
CA VAL A 79 -7.26 16.65 17.06
C VAL A 79 -6.53 17.97 16.72
N CYS A 80 -6.85 19.04 17.46
CA CYS A 80 -6.34 20.38 17.20
C CYS A 80 -5.03 20.66 17.95
N SER A 81 -4.86 20.10 19.16
CA SER A 81 -3.65 20.28 19.97
C SER A 81 -3.38 19.11 20.92
N VAL A 82 -2.12 18.95 21.29
CA VAL A 82 -1.68 17.97 22.29
C VAL A 82 -0.69 18.65 23.24
N ASP A 83 -1.01 18.67 24.54
CA ASP A 83 -0.10 19.03 25.62
C ASP A 83 0.40 17.71 26.27
N HIS A 84 1.55 17.24 25.79
CA HIS A 84 2.09 15.95 26.23
C HIS A 84 2.52 15.95 27.70
N ASP A 85 3.01 17.06 28.21
CA ASP A 85 3.44 17.19 29.62
C ASP A 85 2.28 17.02 30.59
N LYS A 86 1.10 17.52 30.19
CA LYS A 86 -0.13 17.35 30.98
C LYS A 86 -0.93 16.11 30.61
N LYS A 87 -0.51 15.37 29.56
CA LYS A 87 -1.26 14.23 29.02
C LYS A 87 -2.69 14.59 28.61
N ILE A 88 -2.86 15.71 27.93
CA ILE A 88 -4.14 16.25 27.49
C ILE A 88 -4.10 16.50 25.99
N LEU A 89 -5.17 16.17 25.30
CA LEU A 89 -5.40 16.61 23.93
C LEU A 89 -6.75 17.35 23.81
N LYS A 90 -6.85 18.18 22.79
CA LYS A 90 -8.10 18.83 22.39
C LYS A 90 -8.46 18.45 20.98
N TYR A 91 -9.74 18.24 20.75
CA TYR A 91 -10.31 17.90 19.45
C TYR A 91 -11.62 18.67 19.24
N SER A 92 -12.01 18.86 17.99
CA SER A 92 -13.26 19.48 17.57
C SER A 92 -13.93 18.69 16.46
N SER A 93 -15.25 18.81 16.36
CA SER A 93 -16.00 18.33 15.20
C SER A 93 -15.61 19.10 13.94
N ILE A 94 -15.50 18.42 12.80
CA ILE A 94 -15.21 19.06 11.50
C ILE A 94 -16.48 19.59 10.82
N ASN A 95 -17.67 19.25 11.34
CA ASN A 95 -18.98 19.58 10.75
C ASN A 95 -19.73 20.68 11.50
N GLU A 96 -19.19 21.16 12.61
CA GLU A 96 -19.82 22.24 13.39
C GLU A 96 -19.22 23.60 13.05
N ASP A 97 -20.09 24.59 12.77
CA ASP A 97 -19.68 25.99 12.49
C ASP A 97 -19.10 26.71 13.72
N VAL A 98 -19.11 26.07 14.88
CA VAL A 98 -18.59 26.63 16.13
C VAL A 98 -17.42 25.77 16.59
N ASP A 99 -16.26 26.40 16.77
CA ASP A 99 -15.05 25.78 17.34
C ASP A 99 -15.25 25.40 18.82
N VAL A 100 -16.09 24.40 19.08
CA VAL A 100 -16.20 23.82 20.41
C VAL A 100 -15.11 22.78 20.56
N GLU A 101 -14.02 23.17 21.25
CA GLU A 101 -12.95 22.24 21.58
C GLU A 101 -13.36 21.38 22.79
N GLU A 102 -13.34 20.07 22.60
CA GLU A 102 -13.44 19.09 23.68
C GLU A 102 -12.04 18.68 24.16
N THR A 103 -11.96 18.34 25.45
CA THR A 103 -10.68 17.97 26.07
C THR A 103 -10.71 16.52 26.54
N LEU A 104 -9.67 15.77 26.21
CA LEU A 104 -9.49 14.37 26.61
C LEU A 104 -8.13 14.14 27.26
N ASN A 105 -8.13 13.47 28.42
CA ASN A 105 -6.89 13.02 29.07
C ASN A 105 -6.47 11.63 28.58
N TYR A 106 -5.18 11.37 28.54
CA TYR A 106 -4.64 10.06 28.18
C TYR A 106 -3.44 9.67 29.05
N ASP A 107 -3.22 8.37 29.22
CA ASP A 107 -1.99 7.80 29.75
C ASP A 107 -1.02 7.42 28.64
N LYS A 108 -1.55 6.87 27.53
CA LYS A 108 -0.81 6.48 26.34
C LYS A 108 -1.48 7.06 25.09
N LEU A 109 -0.68 7.52 24.14
CA LEU A 109 -1.12 8.08 22.86
C LEU A 109 -0.62 7.23 21.70
N VAL A 110 -1.50 6.95 20.73
CA VAL A 110 -1.13 6.26 19.49
C VAL A 110 -1.42 7.15 18.28
N ILE A 111 -0.41 7.48 17.53
CA ILE A 111 -0.51 8.25 16.29
C ILE A 111 -0.68 7.25 15.13
N ALA A 112 -1.86 7.22 14.54
CA ALA A 112 -2.25 6.35 13.41
C ALA A 112 -2.86 7.18 12.26
N THR A 113 -2.34 8.39 12.06
CA THR A 113 -2.85 9.40 11.12
C THR A 113 -2.70 9.03 9.66
N GLY A 114 -1.92 7.99 9.35
CA GLY A 114 -1.77 7.48 8.00
C GLY A 114 -1.04 8.43 7.06
N GLY A 115 -1.58 8.63 5.87
CA GLY A 115 -1.02 9.52 4.86
C GLY A 115 -2.08 10.06 3.93
N SER A 116 -1.77 11.20 3.31
CA SER A 116 -2.63 11.90 2.36
C SER A 116 -2.11 11.77 0.92
N PRO A 117 -2.98 11.71 -0.09
CA PRO A 117 -2.57 11.75 -1.49
C PRO A 117 -1.72 13.00 -1.78
N PHE A 118 -0.63 12.78 -2.48
CA PHE A 118 0.24 13.87 -2.90
C PHE A 118 -0.16 14.35 -4.29
N ILE A 119 -0.51 15.63 -4.41
CA ILE A 119 -0.72 16.31 -5.68
C ILE A 119 0.49 17.23 -5.91
N PRO A 120 1.29 17.00 -6.97
CA PRO A 120 2.37 17.93 -7.31
C PRO A 120 1.79 19.32 -7.61
N PRO A 121 2.46 20.39 -7.21
CA PRO A 121 2.01 21.75 -7.54
C PRO A 121 2.12 21.97 -9.06
N MET A 122 1.00 22.15 -9.73
CA MET A 122 0.89 22.45 -11.15
C MET A 122 -0.38 23.28 -11.43
N GLU A 123 -0.40 23.95 -12.58
CA GLU A 123 -1.55 24.73 -13.02
C GLU A 123 -2.76 23.82 -13.29
N GLY A 124 -3.94 24.19 -12.77
CA GLY A 124 -5.21 23.53 -12.99
C GLY A 124 -5.53 22.39 -12.00
N THR A 125 -4.74 22.19 -10.95
CA THR A 125 -5.04 21.17 -9.92
C THR A 125 -6.25 21.47 -9.05
N ASP A 126 -6.77 22.69 -9.14
CA ASP A 126 -7.95 23.22 -8.44
C ASP A 126 -9.23 23.23 -9.31
N LEU A 127 -9.13 22.77 -10.57
CA LEU A 127 -10.28 22.65 -11.46
C LEU A 127 -11.22 21.53 -11.03
N ASP A 128 -12.52 21.74 -11.27
CA ASP A 128 -13.54 20.68 -11.13
C ASP A 128 -13.21 19.51 -12.07
N GLY A 129 -13.27 18.28 -11.54
CA GLY A 129 -12.87 17.08 -12.30
C GLY A 129 -11.45 16.61 -12.03
N VAL A 130 -10.70 17.29 -11.13
CA VAL A 130 -9.44 16.76 -10.60
C VAL A 130 -9.70 16.00 -9.30
N PHE A 131 -9.38 14.72 -9.29
CA PHE A 131 -9.64 13.82 -8.17
C PHE A 131 -8.36 13.28 -7.53
N LYS A 132 -8.46 13.04 -6.24
CA LYS A 132 -7.55 12.19 -5.45
C LYS A 132 -8.37 11.05 -4.87
N ILE A 133 -7.73 9.94 -4.51
CA ILE A 133 -8.43 8.80 -3.91
C ILE A 133 -7.75 8.40 -2.62
N ARG A 134 -8.51 8.49 -1.53
CA ARG A 134 -8.11 8.01 -0.20
C ARG A 134 -9.29 7.46 0.59
N THR A 135 -10.45 8.11 0.50
CA THR A 135 -11.64 7.81 1.31
C THR A 135 -12.79 7.29 0.46
N ILE A 136 -13.80 6.70 1.10
CA ILE A 136 -15.06 6.34 0.44
C ILE A 136 -15.74 7.56 -0.19
N ALA A 137 -15.66 8.72 0.48
CA ALA A 137 -16.21 9.96 -0.06
C ALA A 137 -15.53 10.35 -1.38
N ASP A 138 -14.19 10.27 -1.45
CA ASP A 138 -13.46 10.49 -2.71
C ASP A 138 -13.92 9.51 -3.79
N GLY A 139 -14.09 8.23 -3.44
CA GLY A 139 -14.54 7.18 -4.35
C GLY A 139 -15.94 7.43 -4.91
N ARG A 140 -16.89 7.86 -4.06
CA ARG A 140 -18.26 8.20 -4.46
C ARG A 140 -18.28 9.39 -5.41
N GLN A 141 -17.57 10.46 -5.08
CA GLN A 141 -17.47 11.64 -5.94
C GLN A 141 -16.87 11.28 -7.31
N LEU A 142 -15.81 10.49 -7.32
CA LEU A 142 -15.18 10.03 -8.56
C LEU A 142 -16.14 9.16 -9.39
N LEU A 143 -16.87 8.22 -8.76
CA LEU A 143 -17.82 7.35 -9.42
C LEU A 143 -18.96 8.15 -10.08
N ASP A 144 -19.50 9.15 -9.37
CA ASP A 144 -20.59 9.97 -9.89
C ASP A 144 -20.13 10.84 -11.07
N TRP A 145 -18.92 11.41 -10.99
CA TRP A 145 -18.34 12.16 -12.10
C TRP A 145 -18.04 11.27 -13.32
N ALA A 146 -17.51 10.07 -13.09
CA ALA A 146 -17.16 9.12 -14.14
C ALA A 146 -18.38 8.68 -14.96
N LYS A 147 -19.60 8.62 -14.37
CA LYS A 147 -20.83 8.28 -15.08
C LYS A 147 -21.22 9.31 -16.17
N GLU A 148 -20.75 10.56 -16.01
CA GLU A 148 -21.01 11.66 -16.94
C GLU A 148 -19.80 11.98 -17.83
N SER A 149 -18.70 11.21 -17.70
CA SER A 149 -17.45 11.40 -18.42
C SER A 149 -17.27 10.38 -19.53
N ASN A 150 -16.53 10.76 -20.59
CA ASN A 150 -16.15 9.87 -21.68
C ASN A 150 -14.67 9.52 -21.65
N SER A 151 -13.85 10.38 -21.02
CA SER A 151 -12.40 10.25 -21.02
C SER A 151 -11.80 10.60 -19.65
N ALA A 152 -10.70 9.90 -19.30
CA ALA A 152 -9.99 10.10 -18.06
C ALA A 152 -8.48 10.01 -18.25
N VAL A 153 -7.75 10.84 -17.53
CA VAL A 153 -6.29 10.71 -17.41
C VAL A 153 -5.93 10.37 -15.97
N VAL A 154 -5.14 9.31 -15.77
CA VAL A 154 -4.63 8.90 -14.47
C VAL A 154 -3.14 9.27 -14.39
N ALA A 155 -2.80 10.16 -13.49
CA ALA A 155 -1.43 10.58 -13.23
C ALA A 155 -0.78 9.66 -12.20
N GLY A 156 0.19 8.87 -12.65
CA GLY A 156 0.92 7.88 -11.87
C GLY A 156 0.49 6.44 -12.17
N ALA A 157 1.45 5.62 -12.60
CA ALA A 157 1.27 4.20 -12.89
C ALA A 157 1.77 3.29 -11.75
N GLY A 158 1.51 3.69 -10.50
CA GLY A 158 1.62 2.83 -9.33
C GLY A 158 0.41 1.90 -9.19
N LEU A 159 0.34 1.11 -8.11
CA LEU A 159 -0.75 0.14 -7.88
C LEU A 159 -2.13 0.81 -7.98
N ILE A 160 -2.35 1.87 -7.20
CA ILE A 160 -3.62 2.60 -7.15
C ILE A 160 -4.00 3.15 -8.52
N GLY A 161 -3.04 3.76 -9.23
CA GLY A 161 -3.31 4.34 -10.54
C GLY A 161 -3.72 3.31 -11.58
N LEU A 162 -3.06 2.16 -11.62
CA LEU A 162 -3.40 1.07 -12.56
C LEU A 162 -4.75 0.42 -12.23
N GLU A 163 -5.05 0.19 -10.94
CA GLU A 163 -6.34 -0.35 -10.50
C GLU A 163 -7.49 0.59 -10.85
N ILE A 164 -7.34 1.90 -10.60
CA ILE A 164 -8.35 2.91 -10.96
C ILE A 164 -8.50 3.02 -12.48
N ALA A 165 -7.40 3.08 -13.22
CA ALA A 165 -7.45 3.16 -14.69
C ALA A 165 -8.21 1.98 -15.29
N TYR A 166 -8.00 0.78 -14.77
CA TYR A 166 -8.75 -0.39 -15.19
C TYR A 166 -10.24 -0.28 -14.81
N GLY A 167 -10.56 0.19 -13.60
CA GLY A 167 -11.95 0.42 -13.17
C GLY A 167 -12.69 1.40 -14.09
N LEU A 168 -12.08 2.54 -14.40
CA LEU A 168 -12.64 3.54 -15.32
C LEU A 168 -12.80 2.98 -16.73
N LYS A 169 -11.84 2.18 -17.21
CA LYS A 169 -11.96 1.49 -18.50
C LYS A 169 -13.15 0.52 -18.54
N LYS A 170 -13.37 -0.22 -17.44
CA LYS A 170 -14.53 -1.11 -17.30
C LYS A 170 -15.86 -0.35 -17.32
N MET A 171 -15.88 0.89 -16.85
CA MET A 171 -17.04 1.78 -16.95
C MET A 171 -17.25 2.31 -18.38
N GLY A 172 -16.32 2.09 -19.31
CA GLY A 172 -16.45 2.47 -20.73
C GLY A 172 -15.70 3.75 -21.12
N LEU A 173 -14.92 4.35 -20.21
CA LEU A 173 -14.18 5.57 -20.53
C LEU A 173 -12.97 5.28 -21.45
N GLU A 174 -12.55 6.29 -22.20
CA GLU A 174 -11.24 6.33 -22.82
C GLU A 174 -10.19 6.72 -21.75
N VAL A 175 -9.26 5.81 -21.44
CA VAL A 175 -8.33 6.00 -20.31
C VAL A 175 -6.90 6.10 -20.79
N THR A 176 -6.21 7.16 -20.35
CA THR A 176 -4.75 7.33 -20.48
C THR A 176 -4.10 7.31 -19.10
N VAL A 177 -3.10 6.45 -18.91
CA VAL A 177 -2.24 6.44 -17.71
C VAL A 177 -0.93 7.10 -18.04
N SER A 178 -0.51 8.08 -17.25
CA SER A 178 0.76 8.79 -17.40
C SER A 178 1.69 8.43 -16.23
N GLU A 179 2.96 8.15 -16.54
CA GLU A 179 4.02 7.91 -15.56
C GLU A 179 5.27 8.70 -15.91
N MET A 180 5.81 9.45 -14.94
CA MET A 180 7.03 10.24 -15.13
C MET A 180 8.29 9.38 -15.31
N LEU A 181 8.28 8.16 -14.80
CA LEU A 181 9.37 7.20 -14.93
C LEU A 181 9.21 6.35 -16.20
N PRO A 182 10.29 5.71 -16.71
CA PRO A 182 10.25 4.99 -17.98
C PRO A 182 9.55 3.62 -17.90
N GLN A 183 8.84 3.32 -16.81
CA GLN A 183 8.07 2.08 -16.63
C GLN A 183 6.96 2.25 -15.61
N ILE A 184 5.94 1.40 -15.69
CA ILE A 184 4.90 1.26 -14.65
C ILE A 184 5.44 0.53 -13.42
N VAL A 185 4.79 0.70 -12.26
CA VAL A 185 5.14 0.06 -10.96
C VAL A 185 6.65 0.10 -10.66
N PRO A 186 7.33 1.25 -10.82
CA PRO A 186 8.80 1.32 -10.90
C PRO A 186 9.51 0.98 -9.60
N ARG A 187 8.79 1.05 -8.45
CA ARG A 187 9.36 0.75 -7.13
C ARG A 187 9.37 -0.74 -6.80
N SER A 188 8.51 -1.54 -7.44
CA SER A 188 8.27 -2.93 -7.06
C SER A 188 8.67 -3.94 -8.12
N LEU A 189 8.76 -3.53 -9.39
CA LEU A 189 9.07 -4.42 -10.50
C LEU A 189 10.29 -3.93 -11.29
N ASP A 190 11.06 -4.88 -11.80
CA ASP A 190 12.07 -4.61 -12.81
C ASP A 190 11.44 -4.38 -14.19
N PRO A 191 12.12 -3.65 -15.13
CA PRO A 191 11.51 -3.27 -16.42
C PRO A 191 10.91 -4.43 -17.21
N ASN A 192 11.59 -5.57 -17.23
CA ASN A 192 11.13 -6.74 -17.97
C ASN A 192 9.89 -7.44 -17.36
N MET A 193 9.60 -7.22 -16.09
CA MET A 193 8.39 -7.68 -15.43
C MET A 193 7.28 -6.64 -15.60
N ALA A 194 7.59 -5.36 -15.37
CA ALA A 194 6.66 -4.25 -15.56
C ALA A 194 6.05 -4.23 -16.97
N LYS A 195 6.87 -4.55 -17.99
CA LYS A 195 6.42 -4.60 -19.39
C LYS A 195 5.27 -5.60 -19.63
N LEU A 196 5.23 -6.72 -18.92
CA LEU A 196 4.13 -7.70 -19.05
C LEU A 196 2.78 -7.12 -18.59
N ILE A 197 2.80 -6.29 -17.56
CA ILE A 197 1.60 -5.61 -17.07
C ILE A 197 1.22 -4.46 -18.02
N GLN A 198 2.20 -3.72 -18.51
CA GLN A 198 1.95 -2.66 -19.49
C GLN A 198 1.28 -3.23 -20.74
N GLU A 199 1.83 -4.29 -21.32
CA GLU A 199 1.26 -4.97 -22.50
C GLU A 199 -0.19 -5.42 -22.23
N TYR A 200 -0.47 -5.95 -21.03
CA TYR A 200 -1.83 -6.32 -20.64
C TYR A 200 -2.77 -5.09 -20.55
N MET A 201 -2.32 -3.96 -19.97
CA MET A 201 -3.11 -2.73 -19.91
C MET A 201 -3.43 -2.18 -21.31
N GLU A 202 -2.45 -2.22 -22.21
CA GLU A 202 -2.60 -1.80 -23.61
C GLU A 202 -3.55 -2.73 -24.39
N GLU A 203 -3.49 -4.05 -24.13
CA GLU A 203 -4.45 -5.05 -24.68
C GLU A 203 -5.88 -4.80 -24.20
N GLU A 204 -6.06 -4.35 -22.95
CA GLU A 204 -7.37 -3.95 -22.41
C GLU A 204 -7.82 -2.56 -22.94
N GLY A 205 -7.04 -1.92 -23.81
CA GLY A 205 -7.37 -0.64 -24.45
C GLY A 205 -7.12 0.59 -23.58
N ILE A 206 -6.19 0.52 -22.65
CA ILE A 206 -5.72 1.65 -21.85
C ILE A 206 -4.45 2.20 -22.48
N ASN A 207 -4.42 3.50 -22.77
CA ASN A 207 -3.22 4.15 -23.30
C ASN A 207 -2.20 4.37 -22.16
N VAL A 208 -0.93 3.96 -22.37
CA VAL A 208 0.13 4.09 -21.36
C VAL A 208 1.22 5.01 -21.86
N VAL A 209 1.38 6.18 -21.22
CA VAL A 209 2.39 7.21 -21.55
C VAL A 209 3.49 7.19 -20.49
N LEU A 210 4.69 6.80 -20.87
CA LEU A 210 5.84 6.66 -19.97
C LEU A 210 6.89 7.76 -20.21
N GLY A 211 7.61 8.14 -19.14
CA GLY A 211 8.65 9.15 -19.18
C GLY A 211 8.13 10.58 -19.36
N LYS A 212 6.83 10.78 -19.25
CA LYS A 212 6.17 12.08 -19.45
C LYS A 212 5.20 12.34 -18.28
N PRO A 213 5.54 13.20 -17.31
CA PRO A 213 4.60 13.63 -16.29
C PRO A 213 3.54 14.56 -16.89
N ILE A 214 2.39 14.67 -16.25
CA ILE A 214 1.47 15.79 -16.52
C ILE A 214 2.16 17.07 -16.05
N GLU A 215 2.24 18.07 -16.93
CA GLU A 215 2.86 19.37 -16.62
C GLU A 215 1.83 20.44 -16.29
N LYS A 216 0.64 20.33 -16.88
CA LYS A 216 -0.47 21.25 -16.71
C LYS A 216 -1.79 20.54 -16.96
N ILE A 217 -2.83 20.99 -16.26
CA ILE A 217 -4.23 20.61 -16.49
C ILE A 217 -4.92 21.81 -17.16
N GLY A 218 -5.50 21.57 -18.34
CA GLY A 218 -6.20 22.60 -19.12
C GLY A 218 -7.69 22.62 -18.82
N GLY A 219 -8.27 23.83 -18.84
CA GLY A 219 -9.68 24.11 -18.62
C GLY A 219 -9.87 25.48 -18.03
N GLU A 220 -11.09 26.00 -17.99
CA GLU A 220 -11.42 27.29 -17.34
C GLU A 220 -11.95 27.07 -15.91
N THR A 221 -13.01 26.30 -15.74
CA THR A 221 -13.64 25.96 -14.44
C THR A 221 -13.58 24.46 -14.16
N ARG A 222 -13.54 23.66 -15.22
CA ARG A 222 -13.46 22.21 -15.14
C ARG A 222 -12.36 21.70 -16.05
N VAL A 223 -11.95 20.46 -15.80
CA VAL A 223 -10.96 19.76 -16.63
C VAL A 223 -11.45 19.58 -18.06
N GLU A 224 -10.61 19.91 -19.03
CA GLU A 224 -10.80 19.71 -20.46
C GLU A 224 -9.66 18.94 -21.10
N SER A 225 -8.46 18.97 -20.52
CA SER A 225 -7.28 18.28 -21.04
C SER A 225 -6.16 18.11 -20.02
N ALA A 226 -5.26 17.17 -20.32
CA ALA A 226 -3.94 17.03 -19.68
C ALA A 226 -2.84 17.33 -20.70
N VAL A 227 -1.79 18.05 -20.28
CA VAL A 227 -0.66 18.47 -21.10
C VAL A 227 0.60 17.69 -20.68
N PHE A 228 1.26 17.08 -21.66
CA PHE A 228 2.49 16.29 -21.51
C PHE A 228 3.56 16.85 -22.46
N GLY A 229 4.31 17.86 -22.03
CA GLY A 229 5.18 18.60 -22.95
C GLY A 229 4.40 19.27 -24.08
N ASP A 230 4.65 18.87 -25.34
CA ASP A 230 3.94 19.40 -26.52
C ASP A 230 2.64 18.64 -26.86
N GLU A 231 2.32 17.58 -26.12
CA GLU A 231 1.15 16.73 -26.35
C GLU A 231 -0.01 17.13 -25.44
N VAL A 232 -1.18 17.37 -26.03
CA VAL A 232 -2.41 17.69 -25.31
C VAL A 232 -3.40 16.54 -25.48
N VAL A 233 -3.79 15.92 -24.37
CA VAL A 233 -4.75 14.80 -24.32
C VAL A 233 -6.06 15.33 -23.76
N PRO A 234 -7.17 15.28 -24.52
CA PRO A 234 -8.49 15.62 -23.99
C PRO A 234 -8.87 14.73 -22.81
N ALA A 235 -9.46 15.31 -21.78
CA ALA A 235 -9.91 14.59 -20.60
C ALA A 235 -11.09 15.31 -19.93
N ASP A 236 -12.12 14.54 -19.55
CA ASP A 236 -13.24 15.04 -18.75
C ASP A 236 -12.93 14.99 -17.25
N MET A 237 -11.94 14.20 -16.87
CA MET A 237 -11.49 14.06 -15.49
C MET A 237 -10.01 13.65 -15.40
N ILE A 238 -9.37 14.03 -14.29
CA ILE A 238 -7.99 13.64 -13.98
C ILE A 238 -7.92 13.06 -12.58
N ILE A 239 -7.27 11.90 -12.45
CA ILE A 239 -7.06 11.23 -11.17
C ILE A 239 -5.57 11.34 -10.78
N MET A 240 -5.30 12.01 -9.66
CA MET A 240 -3.95 12.20 -9.13
C MET A 240 -3.54 11.01 -8.26
N ALA A 241 -2.90 10.01 -8.87
CA ALA A 241 -2.35 8.81 -8.22
C ALA A 241 -0.82 8.88 -8.07
N THR A 242 -0.29 10.08 -7.81
CA THR A 242 1.15 10.41 -7.80
C THR A 242 1.88 10.06 -6.51
N GLY A 243 1.21 9.34 -5.62
CA GLY A 243 1.75 8.83 -4.36
C GLY A 243 1.06 9.37 -3.12
N VAL A 244 1.56 8.94 -1.97
CA VAL A 244 1.02 9.28 -0.64
C VAL A 244 2.13 9.89 0.20
N ARG A 245 1.83 10.96 0.95
CA ARG A 245 2.71 11.57 1.94
C ARG A 245 2.22 11.25 3.35
N PRO A 246 3.11 10.88 4.27
CA PRO A 246 2.78 10.65 5.67
C PRO A 246 2.20 11.88 6.35
N GLU A 247 1.17 11.69 7.15
CA GLU A 247 0.62 12.74 8.01
C GLU A 247 1.44 12.82 9.32
N THR A 248 2.27 13.84 9.41
CA THR A 248 3.23 14.00 10.53
C THR A 248 2.95 15.22 11.41
N ASN A 249 1.92 16.02 11.12
CA ASN A 249 1.67 17.27 11.83
C ASN A 249 1.45 17.04 13.33
N LEU A 250 0.64 16.05 13.69
CA LEU A 250 0.41 15.70 15.08
C LEU A 250 1.71 15.26 15.79
N ALA A 251 2.54 14.46 15.13
CA ALA A 251 3.82 14.03 15.68
C ALA A 251 4.77 15.20 15.96
N LYS A 252 4.75 16.24 15.09
CA LYS A 252 5.50 17.49 15.31
C LYS A 252 4.97 18.25 16.52
N MET A 253 3.65 18.34 16.68
CA MET A 253 3.01 18.99 17.85
C MET A 253 3.41 18.32 19.15
N VAL A 254 3.51 16.97 19.16
CA VAL A 254 3.92 16.17 20.31
C VAL A 254 5.43 16.22 20.55
N GLY A 255 6.23 16.61 19.56
CA GLY A 255 7.70 16.66 19.65
C GLY A 255 8.39 15.36 19.27
N CYS A 256 7.71 14.47 18.51
CA CYS A 256 8.30 13.23 18.03
C CYS A 256 9.42 13.47 17.00
N GLU A 257 10.48 12.68 17.08
CA GLU A 257 11.54 12.69 16.06
C GLU A 257 11.00 12.17 14.73
N LEU A 258 11.29 12.91 13.67
CA LEU A 258 10.98 12.48 12.30
C LEU A 258 12.22 11.88 11.63
N GLY A 259 11.99 10.90 10.79
CA GLY A 259 12.97 10.37 9.86
C GLY A 259 13.09 11.23 8.60
N ARG A 260 13.36 10.60 7.50
CA ARG A 260 13.44 11.29 6.21
C ARG A 260 12.08 11.83 5.75
N TRP A 261 11.00 11.08 6.01
CA TRP A 261 9.67 11.38 5.50
C TRP A 261 8.55 11.26 6.54
N ALA A 262 8.74 10.39 7.57
CA ALA A 262 7.69 10.00 8.49
C ALA A 262 8.20 9.93 9.94
N ILE A 263 7.35 9.52 10.86
CA ILE A 263 7.66 9.40 12.29
C ILE A 263 8.62 8.23 12.48
N LYS A 264 9.77 8.47 13.12
CA LYS A 264 10.67 7.38 13.54
C LYS A 264 10.05 6.59 14.67
N VAL A 265 10.08 5.27 14.55
CA VAL A 265 9.72 4.35 15.62
C VAL A 265 10.81 3.28 15.79
N ASN A 266 10.92 2.76 17.01
CA ASN A 266 11.76 1.60 17.29
C ASN A 266 11.03 0.28 16.94
N GLU A 267 11.64 -0.87 17.21
CA GLU A 267 11.04 -2.18 16.96
C GLU A 267 9.78 -2.49 17.80
N TYR A 268 9.46 -1.66 18.78
CA TYR A 268 8.25 -1.76 19.61
C TYR A 268 7.15 -0.77 19.20
N MET A 269 7.35 -0.04 18.11
CA MET A 269 6.48 1.06 17.63
C MET A 269 6.42 2.26 18.58
N GLU A 270 7.41 2.41 19.48
CA GLU A 270 7.56 3.57 20.34
C GLU A 270 8.22 4.70 19.54
N THR A 271 7.75 5.93 19.73
CA THR A 271 8.38 7.15 19.20
C THR A 271 9.52 7.60 20.11
N SER A 272 10.15 8.73 19.79
CA SER A 272 11.13 9.38 20.67
C SER A 272 10.53 9.99 21.94
N VAL A 273 9.22 10.13 22.01
CA VAL A 273 8.48 10.71 23.14
C VAL A 273 7.93 9.58 24.00
N PRO A 274 8.19 9.54 25.31
CA PRO A 274 7.68 8.50 26.21
C PRO A 274 6.16 8.39 26.13
N ASP A 275 5.62 7.17 26.21
CA ASP A 275 4.16 6.90 26.18
C ASP A 275 3.47 7.25 24.86
N VAL A 276 4.22 7.60 23.81
CA VAL A 276 3.70 7.89 22.48
C VAL A 276 4.17 6.83 21.49
N TYR A 277 3.22 6.22 20.84
CA TYR A 277 3.40 5.17 19.83
C TYR A 277 2.96 5.69 18.46
N ALA A 278 3.47 5.11 17.39
CA ALA A 278 2.98 5.42 16.06
C ALA A 278 2.93 4.18 15.17
N VAL A 279 1.90 4.08 14.30
CA VAL A 279 1.66 2.92 13.42
C VAL A 279 1.06 3.35 12.08
N GLY A 280 1.26 2.55 11.05
CA GLY A 280 0.69 2.75 9.71
C GLY A 280 1.54 3.62 8.79
N ASP A 281 0.92 4.24 7.78
CA ASP A 281 1.62 4.96 6.72
C ASP A 281 2.37 6.21 7.23
N CYS A 282 2.04 6.69 8.43
CA CYS A 282 2.71 7.84 9.05
C CYS A 282 4.08 7.53 9.65
N VAL A 283 4.54 6.27 9.64
CA VAL A 283 5.80 5.89 10.29
C VAL A 283 6.87 5.39 9.33
N GLU A 284 8.13 5.50 9.77
CA GLU A 284 9.29 4.79 9.23
C GLU A 284 9.74 3.73 10.23
N ALA A 285 9.79 2.48 9.79
CA ALA A 285 10.32 1.35 10.54
C ALA A 285 11.56 0.79 9.83
N TYR A 286 12.25 -0.17 10.43
CA TYR A 286 13.50 -0.71 9.88
C TYR A 286 13.26 -1.55 8.62
N ASP A 287 14.00 -1.24 7.55
CA ASP A 287 14.08 -2.02 6.33
C ASP A 287 14.99 -3.25 6.51
N ALA A 288 14.57 -4.39 5.97
CA ALA A 288 15.26 -5.66 6.18
C ALA A 288 16.63 -5.77 5.50
N PHE A 289 16.87 -4.96 4.46
CA PHE A 289 18.06 -5.05 3.63
C PHE A 289 19.11 -4.02 4.00
N THR A 290 18.66 -2.83 4.35
CA THR A 290 19.54 -1.70 4.67
C THR A 290 19.73 -1.49 6.16
N GLY A 291 18.81 -1.98 6.99
CA GLY A 291 18.78 -1.68 8.42
C GLY A 291 18.42 -0.23 8.74
N LEU A 292 18.14 0.59 7.73
CA LEU A 292 17.75 1.98 7.89
C LEU A 292 16.23 2.11 8.02
N HIS A 293 15.77 3.25 8.52
CA HIS A 293 14.35 3.55 8.54
C HIS A 293 13.81 3.75 7.12
N ALA A 294 12.68 3.11 6.82
CA ALA A 294 11.99 3.18 5.55
C ALA A 294 10.46 3.14 5.75
N GLN A 295 9.75 3.59 4.76
CA GLN A 295 8.28 3.54 4.72
C GLN A 295 7.79 2.24 4.09
N SER A 296 6.65 1.76 4.57
CA SER A 296 5.88 0.67 3.95
C SER A 296 4.39 1.01 4.04
N PRO A 297 3.88 1.84 3.12
CA PRO A 297 2.48 2.29 3.14
C PRO A 297 1.54 1.17 2.65
N LEU A 298 1.50 0.07 3.41
CA LEU A 298 0.70 -1.11 3.14
C LEU A 298 -0.20 -1.40 4.34
N GLY A 299 -1.48 -1.67 4.10
CA GLY A 299 -2.43 -2.00 5.15
C GLY A 299 -2.00 -3.22 5.99
N SER A 300 -1.38 -4.23 5.37
CA SER A 300 -0.80 -5.39 6.04
C SER A 300 0.33 -5.01 7.00
N THR A 301 1.17 -4.05 6.63
CA THR A 301 2.22 -3.50 7.50
C THR A 301 1.59 -2.75 8.69
N ALA A 302 0.60 -1.89 8.44
CA ALA A 302 -0.10 -1.15 9.49
C ALA A 302 -0.72 -2.07 10.55
N VAL A 303 -1.39 -3.14 10.13
CA VAL A 303 -2.00 -4.14 11.03
C VAL A 303 -0.94 -4.89 11.86
N ARG A 304 0.21 -5.22 11.25
CA ARG A 304 1.32 -5.87 11.97
C ARG A 304 1.95 -4.93 13.00
N GLN A 305 2.16 -3.67 12.65
CA GLN A 305 2.64 -2.63 13.57
C GLN A 305 1.67 -2.41 14.73
N ALA A 306 0.37 -2.34 14.44
CA ALA A 306 -0.70 -2.21 15.42
C ALA A 306 -0.67 -3.32 16.49
N LYS A 307 -0.45 -4.59 16.07
CA LYS A 307 -0.31 -5.73 17.00
C LYS A 307 0.88 -5.57 17.93
N VAL A 308 1.99 -5.05 17.44
CA VAL A 308 3.20 -4.83 18.24
C VAL A 308 2.97 -3.69 19.22
N ALA A 309 2.46 -2.54 18.76
CA ALA A 309 2.14 -1.40 19.62
C ALA A 309 1.16 -1.78 20.73
N ALA A 310 0.06 -2.47 20.39
CA ALA A 310 -0.93 -2.92 21.36
C ALA A 310 -0.32 -3.82 22.44
N LYS A 311 0.49 -4.81 22.05
CA LYS A 311 1.19 -5.69 23.01
C LYS A 311 2.11 -4.91 23.92
N ARG A 312 2.88 -3.97 23.36
CA ARG A 312 3.80 -3.13 24.11
C ARG A 312 3.06 -2.25 25.12
N ILE A 313 1.93 -1.65 24.74
CA ILE A 313 1.08 -0.83 25.59
C ILE A 313 0.58 -1.62 26.82
N VAL A 314 0.22 -2.88 26.64
CA VAL A 314 -0.27 -3.74 27.72
C VAL A 314 0.85 -4.52 28.45
N GLY A 315 2.12 -4.19 28.19
CA GLY A 315 3.27 -4.80 28.89
C GLY A 315 3.71 -6.16 28.35
N ILE A 316 3.23 -6.59 27.17
CA ILE A 316 3.65 -7.84 26.53
C ILE A 316 4.81 -7.53 25.56
N GLU A 317 5.94 -8.21 25.72
CA GLU A 317 7.07 -8.04 24.82
C GLU A 317 6.78 -8.61 23.44
N SER A 318 6.94 -7.78 22.41
CA SER A 318 6.78 -8.17 21.02
C SER A 318 7.53 -7.18 20.13
N LYS A 319 8.30 -7.67 19.19
CA LYS A 319 9.07 -6.83 18.26
C LYS A 319 8.49 -6.88 16.86
N PHE A 320 8.54 -5.76 16.18
CA PHE A 320 8.21 -5.66 14.77
C PHE A 320 9.39 -6.16 13.94
N ASN A 321 9.13 -7.14 13.08
CA ASN A 321 10.14 -7.60 12.13
C ASN A 321 10.39 -6.54 11.04
N PRO A 322 11.62 -6.38 10.57
CA PRO A 322 11.95 -5.44 9.51
C PRO A 322 11.05 -5.58 8.26
N ILE A 323 10.89 -4.48 7.55
CA ILE A 323 10.02 -4.36 6.38
C ILE A 323 10.61 -5.13 5.19
N LEU A 324 9.79 -5.93 4.53
CA LEU A 324 10.12 -6.61 3.26
C LEU A 324 9.37 -6.03 2.05
N ASN A 325 8.38 -5.17 2.28
CA ASN A 325 7.50 -4.61 1.25
C ASN A 325 6.83 -5.69 0.38
N ALA A 326 6.30 -6.75 1.01
CA ALA A 326 5.51 -7.75 0.32
C ALA A 326 4.18 -7.14 -0.14
N MET A 327 3.94 -7.14 -1.45
CA MET A 327 2.75 -6.55 -2.07
C MET A 327 2.18 -7.46 -3.14
N VAL A 328 0.89 -7.36 -3.34
CA VAL A 328 0.14 -7.98 -4.43
C VAL A 328 -0.96 -7.03 -4.90
N SER A 329 -1.28 -7.06 -6.18
CA SER A 329 -2.38 -6.34 -6.79
C SER A 329 -3.00 -7.18 -7.90
N LYS A 330 -4.25 -6.85 -8.25
CA LYS A 330 -4.98 -7.49 -9.33
C LYS A 330 -5.61 -6.44 -10.23
N ILE A 331 -5.38 -6.57 -11.53
CA ILE A 331 -5.97 -5.73 -12.57
C ILE A 331 -6.70 -6.66 -13.53
N GLY A 332 -8.02 -6.61 -13.54
CA GLY A 332 -8.84 -7.55 -14.29
C GLY A 332 -8.53 -9.01 -13.93
N LYS A 333 -8.05 -9.78 -14.90
CA LYS A 333 -7.63 -11.18 -14.68
C LYS A 333 -6.18 -11.32 -14.25
N LEU A 334 -5.35 -10.28 -14.40
CA LEU A 334 -3.93 -10.34 -14.13
C LEU A 334 -3.62 -10.01 -12.67
N GLU A 335 -3.02 -10.96 -11.96
CA GLU A 335 -2.43 -10.76 -10.62
C GLU A 335 -0.93 -10.51 -10.77
N PHE A 336 -0.40 -9.60 -9.98
CA PHE A 336 1.05 -9.41 -9.88
C PHE A 336 1.46 -9.07 -8.45
N GLY A 337 2.66 -9.49 -8.09
CA GLY A 337 3.15 -9.21 -6.75
C GLY A 337 4.66 -9.24 -6.69
N ALA A 338 5.19 -8.63 -5.64
CA ALA A 338 6.61 -8.54 -5.37
C ALA A 338 6.90 -8.54 -3.87
N VAL A 339 8.10 -8.94 -3.52
CA VAL A 339 8.63 -8.84 -2.18
C VAL A 339 10.14 -8.63 -2.23
N GLY A 340 10.64 -7.80 -1.33
CA GLY A 340 12.06 -7.46 -1.26
C GLY A 340 12.51 -6.50 -2.34
N LEU A 341 13.76 -6.63 -2.78
CA LEU A 341 14.41 -5.70 -3.68
C LEU A 341 14.21 -6.10 -5.16
N THR A 342 14.00 -5.11 -6.00
CA THR A 342 14.24 -5.24 -7.44
C THR A 342 15.74 -5.32 -7.70
N LYS A 343 16.16 -5.76 -8.89
CA LYS A 343 17.57 -5.70 -9.28
C LYS A 343 18.12 -4.27 -9.19
N ALA A 344 17.34 -3.30 -9.67
CA ALA A 344 17.72 -1.89 -9.61
C ALA A 344 17.82 -1.39 -8.16
N GLY A 345 16.87 -1.74 -7.29
CA GLY A 345 16.90 -1.40 -5.87
C GLY A 345 18.09 -2.02 -5.14
N ALA A 346 18.44 -3.26 -5.43
CA ALA A 346 19.62 -3.92 -4.87
C ALA A 346 20.91 -3.19 -5.29
N MET A 347 21.04 -2.84 -6.56
CA MET A 347 22.21 -2.10 -7.08
C MET A 347 22.33 -0.70 -6.46
N GLN A 348 21.21 0.01 -6.24
CA GLN A 348 21.20 1.30 -5.53
C GLN A 348 21.72 1.16 -4.10
N ASN A 349 21.44 0.02 -3.45
CA ASN A 349 21.97 -0.35 -2.14
C ASN A 349 23.38 -0.97 -2.20
N LYS A 350 24.09 -0.83 -3.33
CA LYS A 350 25.45 -1.32 -3.56
C LYS A 350 25.59 -2.86 -3.40
N MET A 351 24.51 -3.58 -3.58
CA MET A 351 24.51 -5.05 -3.58
C MET A 351 24.80 -5.57 -5.00
N ASN A 352 25.77 -6.46 -5.12
CA ASN A 352 25.95 -7.24 -6.33
C ASN A 352 24.92 -8.37 -6.34
N VAL A 353 24.08 -8.42 -7.38
CA VAL A 353 22.99 -9.38 -7.44
C VAL A 353 22.92 -10.09 -8.78
N ILE A 354 22.39 -11.31 -8.73
CA ILE A 354 22.05 -12.15 -9.87
C ILE A 354 20.54 -12.31 -9.91
N THR A 355 20.00 -12.58 -11.09
CA THR A 355 18.56 -12.81 -11.24
C THR A 355 18.32 -14.13 -11.93
N GLY A 356 17.45 -14.97 -11.33
CA GLY A 356 16.82 -16.09 -11.98
C GLY A 356 15.45 -15.67 -12.54
N LYS A 357 15.11 -16.15 -13.73
CA LYS A 357 13.80 -15.90 -14.33
C LYS A 357 13.27 -17.17 -14.97
N LYS A 358 11.96 -17.43 -14.76
CA LYS A 358 11.27 -18.53 -15.41
C LYS A 358 9.88 -18.11 -15.85
N ARG A 359 9.53 -18.49 -17.08
CA ARG A 359 8.15 -18.53 -17.55
C ARG A 359 7.71 -20.00 -17.55
N ALA A 360 6.58 -20.27 -16.87
CA ALA A 360 6.04 -21.61 -16.69
C ALA A 360 4.50 -21.57 -16.73
N LEU A 361 3.84 -22.56 -16.16
CA LEU A 361 2.39 -22.61 -16.00
C LEU A 361 2.02 -22.64 -14.52
N THR A 362 0.80 -22.20 -14.20
CA THR A 362 0.28 -22.17 -12.82
C THR A 362 -0.04 -23.58 -12.30
N LYS A 363 -0.32 -24.53 -13.18
CA LYS A 363 -0.65 -25.93 -12.89
C LYS A 363 -0.22 -26.86 -14.04
N ALA A 364 -0.46 -28.16 -13.90
CA ALA A 364 -0.06 -29.14 -14.90
C ALA A 364 -0.59 -28.79 -16.30
N ARG A 365 0.29 -28.85 -17.32
CA ARG A 365 -0.01 -28.45 -18.71
C ARG A 365 -1.26 -29.13 -19.30
N TYR A 366 -1.50 -30.36 -18.95
CA TYR A 366 -2.64 -31.14 -19.44
C TYR A 366 -3.93 -30.86 -18.68
N TYR A 367 -3.86 -30.14 -17.56
CA TYR A 367 -5.03 -29.83 -16.78
C TYR A 367 -5.72 -28.56 -17.32
N PRO A 368 -7.06 -28.58 -17.51
CA PRO A 368 -7.78 -27.43 -18.06
C PRO A 368 -7.58 -26.15 -17.24
N GLY A 369 -7.42 -25.04 -17.92
CA GLY A 369 -7.28 -23.71 -17.29
C GLY A 369 -5.88 -23.43 -16.75
N ALA A 370 -4.84 -24.18 -17.12
CA ALA A 370 -3.46 -23.81 -16.83
C ALA A 370 -3.11 -22.47 -17.49
N LYS A 371 -2.57 -21.51 -16.73
CA LYS A 371 -2.24 -20.16 -17.15
C LYS A 371 -0.73 -19.92 -17.14
N PRO A 372 -0.21 -19.02 -17.98
CA PRO A 372 1.17 -18.58 -17.87
C PRO A 372 1.46 -17.93 -16.52
N ILE A 373 2.67 -18.17 -16.03
CA ILE A 373 3.23 -17.50 -14.85
C ILE A 373 4.67 -17.10 -15.15
N ASP A 374 5.00 -15.85 -14.88
CA ASP A 374 6.36 -15.34 -14.93
C ASP A 374 6.86 -15.10 -13.51
N VAL A 375 7.99 -15.72 -13.16
CA VAL A 375 8.65 -15.56 -11.86
C VAL A 375 10.06 -15.05 -12.08
N LYS A 376 10.46 -14.04 -11.29
CA LYS A 376 11.81 -13.53 -11.25
C LYS A 376 12.28 -13.47 -9.80
N ILE A 377 13.43 -14.08 -9.51
CA ILE A 377 14.11 -14.03 -8.22
C ILE A 377 15.34 -13.13 -8.36
N VAL A 378 15.63 -12.35 -7.31
CA VAL A 378 16.86 -11.58 -7.15
C VAL A 378 17.60 -12.18 -5.97
N CYS A 379 18.87 -12.55 -6.15
CA CYS A 379 19.75 -13.04 -5.08
C CYS A 379 21.07 -12.31 -5.07
N ASP A 380 21.73 -12.24 -3.90
CA ASP A 380 23.09 -11.74 -3.79
C ASP A 380 24.11 -12.74 -4.35
N ILE A 381 25.38 -12.36 -4.36
CA ILE A 381 26.46 -13.22 -4.88
C ILE A 381 26.77 -14.45 -3.99
N GLU A 382 26.29 -14.47 -2.75
CA GLU A 382 26.30 -15.63 -1.85
C GLU A 382 25.08 -16.54 -2.07
N GLY A 383 24.18 -16.17 -2.98
CA GLY A 383 22.99 -16.92 -3.32
C GLY A 383 21.79 -16.66 -2.44
N ARG A 384 21.87 -15.74 -1.45
CA ARG A 384 20.73 -15.40 -0.60
C ARG A 384 19.68 -14.66 -1.38
N ILE A 385 18.43 -15.08 -1.21
CA ILE A 385 17.28 -14.43 -1.89
C ILE A 385 17.02 -13.09 -1.22
N VAL A 386 17.02 -12.02 -2.03
CA VAL A 386 16.76 -10.65 -1.57
C VAL A 386 15.53 -10.02 -2.24
N GLY A 387 14.95 -10.67 -3.25
CA GLY A 387 13.74 -10.18 -3.89
C GLY A 387 13.08 -11.22 -4.79
N CYS A 388 11.76 -11.03 -5.00
CA CYS A 388 10.97 -11.84 -5.93
C CYS A 388 9.87 -11.01 -6.55
N GLN A 389 9.56 -11.29 -7.84
CA GLN A 389 8.50 -10.67 -8.62
C GLN A 389 7.74 -11.77 -9.36
N ILE A 390 6.41 -11.74 -9.31
CA ILE A 390 5.55 -12.79 -9.88
C ILE A 390 4.38 -12.15 -10.62
N ILE A 391 4.08 -12.65 -11.81
CA ILE A 391 2.93 -12.21 -12.62
C ILE A 391 2.22 -13.45 -13.16
N ALA A 392 0.91 -13.54 -12.95
CA ALA A 392 0.06 -14.61 -13.43
C ALA A 392 -1.42 -14.21 -13.41
N GLU A 393 -2.31 -15.07 -13.89
CA GLU A 393 -3.77 -14.87 -13.72
C GLU A 393 -4.31 -15.49 -12.43
N GLU A 394 -3.49 -16.23 -11.67
CA GLU A 394 -3.90 -16.89 -10.43
C GLU A 394 -2.71 -17.18 -9.51
N ARG A 395 -2.96 -17.23 -8.19
CA ARG A 395 -2.04 -17.73 -7.16
C ARG A 395 -0.72 -16.97 -7.03
N VAL A 396 -0.76 -15.69 -7.24
CA VAL A 396 0.41 -14.84 -7.04
C VAL A 396 0.63 -14.57 -5.56
N ALA A 397 -0.44 -14.29 -4.79
CA ALA A 397 -0.33 -13.93 -3.38
C ALA A 397 0.36 -15.01 -2.54
N GLU A 398 -0.05 -16.27 -2.66
CA GLU A 398 0.52 -17.39 -1.89
C GLU A 398 2.00 -17.61 -2.18
N ARG A 399 2.42 -17.36 -3.43
CA ARG A 399 3.84 -17.44 -3.82
C ARG A 399 4.65 -16.26 -3.32
N VAL A 400 4.09 -15.05 -3.34
CA VAL A 400 4.73 -13.87 -2.73
C VAL A 400 4.93 -14.08 -1.24
N ASP A 401 3.94 -14.63 -0.53
CA ASP A 401 4.02 -14.94 0.90
C ASP A 401 5.07 -16.02 1.20
N THR A 402 5.16 -17.05 0.35
CA THR A 402 6.23 -18.07 0.43
C THR A 402 7.60 -17.43 0.27
N MET A 403 7.76 -16.53 -0.70
CA MET A 403 9.02 -15.82 -0.92
C MET A 403 9.31 -14.80 0.18
N ALA A 404 8.31 -14.17 0.78
CA ALA A 404 8.49 -13.31 1.95
C ALA A 404 9.05 -14.09 3.14
N LEU A 405 8.55 -15.31 3.36
CA LEU A 405 9.09 -16.21 4.38
C LEU A 405 10.54 -16.64 4.07
N ALA A 406 10.82 -17.01 2.82
CA ALA A 406 12.17 -17.39 2.37
C ALA A 406 13.17 -16.25 2.60
N ILE A 407 12.83 -15.01 2.19
CA ILE A 407 13.67 -13.81 2.40
C ILE A 407 13.85 -13.52 3.89
N ALA A 408 12.77 -13.53 4.68
CA ALA A 408 12.83 -13.30 6.12
C ALA A 408 13.74 -14.31 6.85
N LYS A 409 13.81 -15.55 6.34
CA LYS A 409 14.68 -16.62 6.85
C LYS A 409 16.05 -16.66 6.18
N LYS A 410 16.33 -15.73 5.26
CA LYS A 410 17.60 -15.62 4.52
C LYS A 410 17.95 -16.89 3.75
N LEU A 411 16.95 -17.58 3.21
CA LEU A 411 17.17 -18.75 2.37
C LEU A 411 17.98 -18.39 1.13
N THR A 412 18.80 -19.34 0.70
CA THR A 412 19.54 -19.26 -0.57
C THR A 412 18.72 -19.86 -1.72
N CYS A 413 19.10 -19.52 -2.96
CA CYS A 413 18.51 -20.15 -4.15
C CYS A 413 18.73 -21.67 -4.16
N ASP A 414 19.86 -22.14 -3.62
CA ASP A 414 20.16 -23.57 -3.52
C ASP A 414 19.20 -24.28 -2.55
N GLU A 415 19.01 -23.72 -1.35
CA GLU A 415 18.06 -24.26 -0.37
C GLU A 415 16.63 -24.27 -0.92
N LEU A 416 16.21 -23.17 -1.61
CA LEU A 416 14.88 -23.09 -2.20
C LEU A 416 14.69 -24.10 -3.36
N ALA A 417 15.72 -24.28 -4.21
CA ALA A 417 15.67 -25.21 -5.33
C ALA A 417 15.53 -26.67 -4.87
N ASN A 418 16.02 -27.00 -3.68
CA ASN A 418 15.93 -28.33 -3.07
C ASN A 418 14.73 -28.51 -2.12
N MET A 419 13.86 -27.49 -1.99
CA MET A 419 12.72 -27.56 -1.07
C MET A 419 11.57 -28.40 -1.65
N GLU A 420 10.98 -29.24 -0.79
CA GLU A 420 9.77 -29.99 -1.15
C GLU A 420 8.55 -29.07 -1.22
N PHE A 421 7.89 -29.04 -2.39
CA PHE A 421 6.62 -28.36 -2.60
C PHE A 421 5.52 -29.38 -2.89
N SER A 422 4.30 -29.06 -2.48
CA SER A 422 3.14 -29.91 -2.72
C SER A 422 2.75 -29.92 -4.20
N TYR A 423 2.30 -31.09 -4.68
CA TYR A 423 1.85 -31.26 -6.05
C TYR A 423 0.50 -31.98 -6.14
N ALA A 424 -0.38 -31.37 -6.95
CA ALA A 424 -1.51 -32.06 -7.54
C ALA A 424 -1.85 -31.40 -8.89
N PRO A 425 -2.17 -32.14 -9.95
CA PRO A 425 -2.38 -31.60 -11.30
C PRO A 425 -3.34 -30.39 -11.39
N PRO A 426 -4.46 -30.35 -10.63
CA PRO A 426 -5.42 -29.25 -10.69
C PRO A 426 -4.91 -27.94 -10.12
N VAL A 427 -3.91 -27.96 -9.25
CA VAL A 427 -3.56 -26.82 -8.39
C VAL A 427 -2.10 -26.40 -8.45
N SER A 428 -1.19 -27.25 -8.97
CA SER A 428 0.24 -26.90 -9.02
C SER A 428 0.96 -27.65 -10.14
N MET A 429 2.19 -27.22 -10.45
CA MET A 429 3.16 -27.95 -11.25
C MET A 429 3.91 -28.95 -10.37
N VAL A 430 4.48 -30.03 -10.97
CA VAL A 430 5.38 -30.94 -10.25
C VAL A 430 6.57 -30.18 -9.66
N ILE A 431 7.14 -29.28 -10.42
CA ILE A 431 8.16 -28.32 -9.95
C ILE A 431 7.54 -26.95 -10.00
N ASP A 432 7.40 -26.29 -8.84
CA ASP A 432 6.79 -24.98 -8.79
C ASP A 432 7.65 -23.92 -9.55
N PRO A 433 7.03 -22.97 -10.23
CA PRO A 433 7.75 -21.90 -10.95
C PRO A 433 8.78 -21.14 -10.11
N ILE A 434 8.57 -21.03 -8.79
CA ILE A 434 9.55 -20.41 -7.87
C ILE A 434 10.83 -21.26 -7.83
N ILE A 435 10.72 -22.57 -7.72
CA ILE A 435 11.86 -23.49 -7.73
C ILE A 435 12.63 -23.37 -9.04
N LEU A 436 11.92 -23.39 -10.18
CA LEU A 436 12.56 -23.25 -11.50
C LEU A 436 13.30 -21.91 -11.67
N ALA A 437 12.80 -20.84 -11.08
CA ALA A 437 13.50 -19.55 -11.09
C ALA A 437 14.71 -19.53 -10.15
N ALA A 438 14.65 -20.25 -9.02
CA ALA A 438 15.79 -20.43 -8.11
C ALA A 438 16.90 -21.26 -8.76
N GLU A 439 16.57 -22.33 -9.47
CA GLU A 439 17.53 -23.15 -10.26
C GLU A 439 18.24 -22.30 -11.32
N ASP A 440 17.52 -21.45 -12.06
CA ASP A 440 18.12 -20.55 -13.06
C ASP A 440 19.09 -19.53 -12.41
N ALA A 441 18.76 -19.01 -11.22
CA ALA A 441 19.68 -18.16 -10.46
C ALA A 441 20.93 -18.91 -10.00
N GLN A 442 20.76 -20.13 -9.48
CA GLN A 442 21.83 -21.00 -9.03
C GLN A 442 22.80 -21.37 -10.17
N GLU A 443 22.29 -21.74 -11.35
CA GLU A 443 23.12 -22.01 -12.53
C GLU A 443 23.99 -20.81 -12.91
N LYS A 444 23.42 -19.58 -12.85
CA LYS A 444 24.17 -18.37 -13.16
C LYS A 444 25.25 -18.06 -12.12
N LEU A 445 24.95 -18.30 -10.82
CA LEU A 445 25.95 -18.21 -9.74
C LEU A 445 27.11 -19.17 -9.96
N HIS A 446 26.84 -20.43 -10.29
CA HIS A 446 27.87 -21.43 -10.56
C HIS A 446 28.77 -21.06 -11.75
N ARG A 447 28.21 -20.38 -12.77
CA ARG A 447 29.00 -19.89 -13.93
C ARG A 447 29.91 -18.73 -13.58
N LEU A 448 29.54 -17.88 -12.63
CA LEU A 448 30.36 -16.74 -12.16
C LEU A 448 31.52 -17.17 -11.27
N ASN A 449 31.37 -18.29 -10.56
CA ASN A 449 32.36 -18.81 -9.63
C ASN A 449 33.37 -19.78 -10.31
N ARG A 450 33.21 -20.02 -11.62
CA ARG A 450 34.16 -20.73 -12.50
C ARG A 450 35.06 -19.77 -13.26
#